data_96988995fdb0d4578a93be19bf2c2aa3
#
_entry.id   96988995fdb0d4578a93be19bf2c2aa3
#
_cell.length_a   1.000
_cell.length_b   1.000
_cell.length_c   1.000
_cell.angle_alpha   90.00
_cell.angle_beta   90.00
_cell.angle_gamma   90.00
#
_symmetry.space_group_name_H-M   'P 1'
#
loop_
_entity.id
_entity.type
_entity.pdbx_description
1 polymer ?
#
loop_
_entity_poly.entity_id
_entity_poly.type
_entity_poly.pdbx_seq_one_letter_code
_entity_poly.pdbx_strand_id
1 'polypeptide(L)'
;MRLTDRILSFTLLGSEWVLWLLIALSVVSVAVMVERGFFLSASGKFDFEAIGKDLLRFLRDGNVAGARRAVASARGPESQVAAAGLDQVGRGTDAISEAMASTKSRIRLDLERNLGILGTLGNNAPFIGLFGTVLGIIKAFADLSHNQGGGAATVMSGISAALVATAVGLMVAIPAVIAFNFFQTRVRRTLGRVDAVAHMILSATAGIKSDADGAALPAPAGGE
;
A
#
# COMPACT_ATOMS: atom_id res chain seq x y z
N MET A 1 -11.30 -19.85 42.15
CA MET A 1 -11.44 -20.19 40.73
C MET A 1 -10.05 -20.06 40.09
N ARG A 2 -9.49 -21.19 39.69
CA ARG A 2 -8.15 -21.19 39.06
C ARG A 2 -8.25 -20.55 37.67
N LEU A 3 -7.21 -19.84 37.25
CA LEU A 3 -7.13 -19.20 35.89
C LEU A 3 -7.43 -20.23 34.78
N THR A 4 -6.97 -21.48 35.02
CA THR A 4 -7.23 -22.64 34.16
C THR A 4 -8.71 -22.92 33.95
N ASP A 5 -9.56 -22.76 34.98
CA ASP A 5 -11.00 -23.06 34.87
C ASP A 5 -11.73 -22.03 33.99
N ARG A 6 -11.30 -20.75 34.01
CA ARG A 6 -11.83 -19.71 33.15
C ARG A 6 -11.36 -19.87 31.71
N ILE A 7 -10.11 -20.27 31.50
CA ILE A 7 -9.59 -20.55 30.16
C ILE A 7 -10.29 -21.77 29.57
N LEU A 8 -10.53 -22.81 30.39
CA LEU A 8 -11.23 -24.03 29.96
C LEU A 8 -12.67 -23.72 29.56
N SER A 9 -13.39 -22.89 30.32
CA SER A 9 -14.77 -22.51 29.97
C SER A 9 -14.85 -21.71 28.68
N PHE A 10 -13.83 -20.89 28.38
CA PHE A 10 -13.72 -20.16 27.09
C PHE A 10 -13.39 -21.10 25.93
N THR A 11 -12.55 -22.12 26.17
CA THR A 11 -12.21 -23.13 25.14
C THR A 11 -13.38 -24.06 24.82
N LEU A 12 -14.30 -24.28 25.77
CA LEU A 12 -15.52 -25.07 25.54
C LEU A 12 -16.56 -24.42 24.60
N LEU A 13 -16.42 -23.12 24.32
CA LEU A 13 -17.19 -22.45 23.25
C LEU A 13 -16.92 -23.05 21.84
N GLY A 14 -15.86 -23.83 21.70
CA GLY A 14 -15.52 -24.54 20.47
C GLY A 14 -14.91 -23.63 19.39
N SER A 15 -14.73 -24.19 18.20
CA SER A 15 -14.11 -23.50 17.06
C SER A 15 -15.09 -22.67 16.23
N GLU A 16 -16.40 -22.70 16.51
CA GLU A 16 -17.44 -22.10 15.67
C GLU A 16 -17.29 -20.57 15.57
N TRP A 17 -17.03 -19.88 16.70
CA TRP A 17 -16.85 -18.43 16.70
C TRP A 17 -15.60 -18.00 15.90
N VAL A 18 -14.54 -18.84 15.85
CA VAL A 18 -13.34 -18.61 15.06
C VAL A 18 -13.67 -18.65 13.57
N LEU A 19 -14.53 -19.59 13.14
CA LEU A 19 -15.02 -19.66 11.76
C LEU A 19 -15.80 -18.41 11.38
N TRP A 20 -16.70 -17.92 12.23
CA TRP A 20 -17.43 -16.68 11.99
C TRP A 20 -16.51 -15.46 11.91
N LEU A 21 -15.49 -15.40 12.77
CA LEU A 21 -14.45 -14.38 12.71
C LEU A 21 -13.70 -14.42 11.36
N LEU A 22 -13.27 -15.61 10.93
CA LEU A 22 -12.58 -15.79 9.64
C LEU A 22 -13.46 -15.40 8.45
N ILE A 23 -14.76 -15.72 8.49
CA ILE A 23 -15.71 -15.29 7.46
C ILE A 23 -15.82 -13.76 7.43
N ALA A 24 -15.97 -13.11 8.58
CA ALA A 24 -15.98 -11.65 8.66
C ALA A 24 -14.69 -11.02 8.12
N LEU A 25 -13.53 -11.57 8.48
CA LEU A 25 -12.23 -11.13 7.96
C LEU A 25 -12.09 -11.35 6.44
N SER A 26 -12.68 -12.43 5.92
CA SER A 26 -12.75 -12.68 4.47
C SER A 26 -13.52 -11.60 3.74
N VAL A 27 -14.69 -11.21 4.26
CA VAL A 27 -15.51 -10.13 3.68
C VAL A 27 -14.72 -8.80 3.68
N VAL A 28 -14.05 -8.47 4.79
CA VAL A 28 -13.20 -7.27 4.88
C VAL A 28 -12.06 -7.34 3.86
N SER A 29 -11.40 -8.50 3.72
CA SER A 29 -10.32 -8.70 2.77
C SER A 29 -10.78 -8.44 1.33
N VAL A 30 -11.90 -9.03 0.93
CA VAL A 30 -12.49 -8.85 -0.41
C VAL A 30 -12.90 -7.40 -0.63
N ALA A 31 -13.52 -6.75 0.34
CA ALA A 31 -13.91 -5.34 0.24
C ALA A 31 -12.70 -4.43 0.00
N VAL A 32 -11.60 -4.64 0.74
CA VAL A 32 -10.36 -3.88 0.55
C VAL A 32 -9.71 -4.19 -0.81
N MET A 33 -9.71 -5.46 -1.26
CA MET A 33 -9.19 -5.83 -2.58
C MET A 33 -9.94 -5.10 -3.70
N VAL A 34 -11.26 -5.07 -3.62
CA VAL A 34 -12.11 -4.41 -4.62
C VAL A 34 -11.89 -2.90 -4.60
N GLU A 35 -11.93 -2.28 -3.41
CA GLU A 35 -11.69 -0.83 -3.25
C GLU A 35 -10.33 -0.43 -3.83
N ARG A 36 -9.25 -1.15 -3.48
CA ARG A 36 -7.90 -0.85 -3.95
C ARG A 36 -7.73 -1.13 -5.44
N GLY A 37 -8.37 -2.18 -5.94
CA GLY A 37 -8.40 -2.49 -7.37
C GLY A 37 -8.97 -1.35 -8.20
N PHE A 38 -10.12 -0.81 -7.79
CA PHE A 38 -10.74 0.34 -8.46
C PHE A 38 -9.90 1.61 -8.30
N PHE A 39 -9.45 1.93 -7.09
CA PHE A 39 -8.66 3.13 -6.83
C PHE A 39 -7.36 3.18 -7.66
N LEU A 40 -6.58 2.09 -7.65
CA LEU A 40 -5.32 2.02 -8.38
C LEU A 40 -5.52 1.91 -9.91
N SER A 41 -6.67 1.43 -10.38
CA SER A 41 -7.01 1.42 -11.80
C SER A 41 -7.48 2.78 -12.30
N ALA A 42 -8.18 3.54 -11.46
CA ALA A 42 -8.64 4.89 -11.76
C ALA A 42 -7.52 5.95 -11.71
N SER A 43 -6.40 5.66 -11.03
CA SER A 43 -5.21 6.50 -11.05
C SER A 43 -4.65 6.55 -12.47
N GLY A 44 -4.90 7.65 -13.17
CA GLY A 44 -4.67 7.84 -14.60
C GLY A 44 -3.31 7.32 -15.09
N LYS A 45 -3.25 6.97 -16.36
CA LYS A 45 -2.00 6.62 -17.03
C LYS A 45 -1.29 7.92 -17.40
N PHE A 46 -0.23 8.25 -16.67
CA PHE A 46 0.71 9.27 -17.09
C PHE A 46 1.56 8.66 -18.21
N ASP A 47 1.43 9.19 -19.41
CA ASP A 47 2.36 8.82 -20.49
C ASP A 47 3.70 9.50 -20.25
N PHE A 48 4.56 8.77 -19.50
CA PHE A 48 5.87 9.26 -19.10
C PHE A 48 6.75 9.63 -20.29
N GLU A 49 6.58 8.94 -21.43
CA GLU A 49 7.45 9.15 -22.59
C GLU A 49 7.06 10.38 -23.40
N ALA A 50 5.76 10.59 -23.63
CA ALA A 50 5.27 11.75 -24.36
C ALA A 50 5.37 13.02 -23.52
N ILE A 51 4.82 13.00 -22.31
CA ILE A 51 4.76 14.19 -21.43
C ILE A 51 6.15 14.55 -20.91
N GLY A 52 7.00 13.55 -20.62
CA GLY A 52 8.37 13.78 -20.16
C GLY A 52 9.24 14.48 -21.21
N LYS A 53 9.11 14.12 -22.49
CA LYS A 53 9.83 14.81 -23.59
C LYS A 53 9.36 16.26 -23.76
N ASP A 54 8.06 16.49 -23.74
CA ASP A 54 7.50 17.83 -23.84
C ASP A 54 7.88 18.69 -22.63
N LEU A 55 7.83 18.13 -21.43
CA LEU A 55 8.22 18.80 -20.20
C LEU A 55 9.69 19.23 -20.24
N LEU A 56 10.60 18.34 -20.63
CA LEU A 56 12.04 18.66 -20.78
C LEU A 56 12.28 19.74 -21.84
N ARG A 57 11.59 19.67 -22.97
CA ARG A 57 11.69 20.67 -24.02
C ARG A 57 11.29 22.04 -23.50
N PHE A 58 10.09 22.17 -22.90
CA PHE A 58 9.61 23.44 -22.36
C PHE A 58 10.53 24.00 -21.28
N LEU A 59 11.10 23.13 -20.40
CA LEU A 59 12.01 23.57 -19.35
C LEU A 59 13.35 24.05 -19.91
N ARG A 60 13.90 23.39 -20.94
CA ARG A 60 15.13 23.83 -21.62
C ARG A 60 14.94 25.16 -22.32
N ASP A 61 13.75 25.38 -22.90
CA ASP A 61 13.39 26.65 -23.59
C ASP A 61 13.02 27.78 -22.59
N GLY A 62 13.13 27.52 -21.26
CA GLY A 62 12.72 28.49 -20.23
C GLY A 62 11.20 28.72 -20.15
N ASN A 63 10.41 27.96 -20.91
CA ASN A 63 8.95 28.14 -21.02
C ASN A 63 8.20 27.36 -19.88
N VAL A 64 8.29 27.87 -18.66
CA VAL A 64 7.62 27.30 -17.48
C VAL A 64 6.10 27.24 -17.66
N ALA A 65 5.50 28.22 -18.34
CA ALA A 65 4.06 28.24 -18.61
C ALA A 65 3.63 27.11 -19.57
N GLY A 66 4.46 26.78 -20.57
CA GLY A 66 4.27 25.62 -21.43
C GLY A 66 4.37 24.30 -20.68
N ALA A 67 5.39 24.17 -19.82
CA ALA A 67 5.58 23.01 -18.96
C ALA A 67 4.38 22.77 -18.04
N ARG A 68 3.85 23.81 -17.39
CA ARG A 68 2.64 23.73 -16.55
C ARG A 68 1.41 23.25 -17.32
N ARG A 69 1.20 23.75 -18.55
CA ARG A 69 0.08 23.31 -19.39
C ARG A 69 0.20 21.84 -19.79
N ALA A 70 1.40 21.38 -20.16
CA ALA A 70 1.65 19.99 -20.50
C ALA A 70 1.34 19.07 -19.30
N VAL A 71 1.77 19.45 -18.10
CA VAL A 71 1.49 18.69 -16.87
C VAL A 71 0.01 18.74 -16.48
N ALA A 72 -0.67 19.88 -16.65
CA ALA A 72 -2.08 20.04 -16.32
C ALA A 72 -3.01 19.19 -17.21
N SER A 73 -2.59 18.85 -18.42
CA SER A 73 -3.34 17.96 -19.32
C SER A 73 -3.26 16.48 -18.90
N ALA A 74 -2.30 16.14 -18.07
CA ALA A 74 -2.07 14.79 -17.59
C ALA A 74 -2.74 14.53 -16.22
N ARG A 75 -3.19 13.29 -16.04
CA ARG A 75 -3.79 12.85 -14.77
C ARG A 75 -2.90 11.77 -14.14
N GLY A 76 -2.61 11.91 -12.86
CA GLY A 76 -1.88 10.89 -12.11
C GLY A 76 -0.97 11.47 -11.01
N PRO A 77 -0.37 10.61 -10.22
CA PRO A 77 0.58 10.99 -9.17
C PRO A 77 1.77 11.79 -9.71
N GLU A 78 2.28 11.41 -10.86
CA GLU A 78 3.42 12.03 -11.52
C GLU A 78 3.13 13.49 -11.89
N SER A 79 1.94 13.76 -12.43
CA SER A 79 1.54 15.13 -12.79
C SER A 79 1.35 16.03 -11.56
N GLN A 80 0.84 15.48 -10.46
CA GLN A 80 0.68 16.25 -9.21
C GLN A 80 2.02 16.69 -8.64
N VAL A 81 3.03 15.80 -8.62
CA VAL A 81 4.38 16.13 -8.15
C VAL A 81 5.08 17.09 -9.10
N ALA A 82 4.93 16.89 -10.41
CA ALA A 82 5.47 17.81 -11.40
C ALA A 82 4.87 19.22 -11.27
N ALA A 83 3.55 19.34 -11.10
CA ALA A 83 2.88 20.60 -10.90
C ALA A 83 3.39 21.31 -9.64
N ALA A 84 3.51 20.58 -8.51
CA ALA A 84 4.02 21.13 -7.25
C ALA A 84 5.45 21.67 -7.39
N GLY A 85 6.32 20.99 -8.13
CA GLY A 85 7.67 21.46 -8.43
C GLY A 85 7.68 22.69 -9.33
N LEU A 86 6.91 22.66 -10.42
CA LEU A 86 6.83 23.78 -11.37
C LEU A 86 6.25 25.06 -10.75
N ASP A 87 5.40 24.94 -9.72
CA ASP A 87 4.85 26.10 -9.01
C ASP A 87 5.89 26.81 -8.15
N GLN A 88 7.00 26.16 -7.82
CA GLN A 88 8.10 26.75 -7.06
C GLN A 88 9.26 27.21 -7.95
N VAL A 89 9.15 27.10 -9.27
CA VAL A 89 10.20 27.60 -10.18
C VAL A 89 10.37 29.11 -9.99
N GLY A 90 11.60 29.55 -9.77
CA GLY A 90 11.95 30.92 -9.41
C GLY A 90 12.24 31.13 -7.92
N ARG A 91 11.90 30.15 -7.02
CA ARG A 91 12.20 30.24 -5.58
C ARG A 91 13.45 29.47 -5.14
N GLY A 92 14.14 28.86 -6.10
CA GLY A 92 15.35 28.06 -5.87
C GLY A 92 15.07 26.55 -5.87
N THR A 93 16.14 25.79 -6.10
CA THR A 93 16.09 24.33 -6.22
C THR A 93 15.60 23.63 -4.95
N ASP A 94 15.91 24.18 -3.78
CA ASP A 94 15.47 23.61 -2.50
C ASP A 94 13.96 23.71 -2.30
N ALA A 95 13.35 24.86 -2.69
CA ALA A 95 11.92 25.04 -2.62
C ALA A 95 11.18 24.09 -3.59
N ILE A 96 11.73 23.87 -4.78
CA ILE A 96 11.21 22.92 -5.78
C ILE A 96 11.27 21.49 -5.21
N SER A 97 12.43 21.10 -4.67
CA SER A 97 12.64 19.76 -4.10
C SER A 97 11.69 19.49 -2.94
N GLU A 98 11.56 20.43 -2.00
CA GLU A 98 10.71 20.29 -0.83
C GLU A 98 9.21 20.18 -1.19
N ALA A 99 8.74 21.00 -2.14
CA ALA A 99 7.35 20.94 -2.61
C ALA A 99 7.02 19.59 -3.26
N MET A 100 7.95 19.07 -4.07
CA MET A 100 7.81 17.75 -4.70
C MET A 100 7.85 16.63 -3.67
N ALA A 101 8.78 16.68 -2.69
CA ALA A 101 8.91 15.69 -1.62
C ALA A 101 7.66 15.64 -0.73
N SER A 102 7.14 16.80 -0.33
CA SER A 102 5.90 16.91 0.44
C SER A 102 4.70 16.33 -0.30
N THR A 103 4.55 16.67 -1.59
CA THR A 103 3.47 16.15 -2.43
C THR A 103 3.59 14.64 -2.63
N LYS A 104 4.80 14.13 -2.88
CA LYS A 104 5.08 12.69 -2.98
C LYS A 104 4.71 11.94 -1.69
N SER A 105 5.04 12.51 -0.52
CA SER A 105 4.72 11.88 0.77
C SER A 105 3.21 11.74 0.96
N ARG A 106 2.42 12.76 0.62
CA ARG A 106 0.96 12.72 0.64
C ARG A 106 0.40 11.65 -0.31
N ILE A 107 0.89 11.63 -1.55
CA ILE A 107 0.49 10.63 -2.55
C ILE A 107 0.80 9.22 -2.08
N ARG A 108 1.97 9.01 -1.46
CA ARG A 108 2.35 7.71 -0.90
C ARG A 108 1.36 7.23 0.14
N LEU A 109 0.96 8.10 1.08
CA LEU A 109 -0.05 7.76 2.10
C LEU A 109 -1.38 7.36 1.47
N ASP A 110 -1.83 8.06 0.43
CA ASP A 110 -3.06 7.73 -0.29
C ASP A 110 -2.97 6.40 -1.05
N LEU A 111 -1.84 6.12 -1.68
CA LEU A 111 -1.60 4.86 -2.41
C LEU A 111 -1.48 3.67 -1.48
N GLU A 112 -0.80 3.81 -0.33
CA GLU A 112 -0.58 2.74 0.67
C GLU A 112 -1.79 2.55 1.61
N ARG A 113 -2.75 3.45 1.60
CA ARG A 113 -3.95 3.38 2.45
C ARG A 113 -4.61 2.00 2.35
N ASN A 114 -5.07 1.46 3.46
CA ASN A 114 -5.75 0.16 3.61
C ASN A 114 -4.93 -1.08 3.16
N LEU A 115 -3.76 -0.94 2.51
CA LEU A 115 -2.96 -2.11 2.12
C LEU A 115 -2.44 -2.88 3.33
N GLY A 116 -2.16 -2.19 4.43
CA GLY A 116 -1.75 -2.82 5.68
C GLY A 116 -2.75 -3.84 6.21
N ILE A 117 -4.05 -3.63 5.97
CA ILE A 117 -5.11 -4.58 6.34
C ILE A 117 -4.92 -5.92 5.62
N LEU A 118 -4.69 -5.90 4.30
CA LEU A 118 -4.44 -7.13 3.54
C LEU A 118 -3.17 -7.85 3.99
N GLY A 119 -2.10 -7.10 4.26
CA GLY A 119 -0.86 -7.67 4.79
C GLY A 119 -1.06 -8.33 6.16
N THR A 120 -1.78 -7.66 7.06
CA THR A 120 -2.10 -8.19 8.38
C THR A 120 -2.98 -9.43 8.31
N LEU A 121 -4.03 -9.41 7.49
CA LEU A 121 -4.91 -10.57 7.31
C LEU A 121 -4.18 -11.74 6.68
N GLY A 122 -3.38 -11.49 5.65
CA GLY A 122 -2.59 -12.53 5.00
C GLY A 122 -1.62 -13.22 5.93
N ASN A 123 -0.99 -12.48 6.83
CA ASN A 123 -0.03 -13.03 7.78
C ASN A 123 -0.69 -13.71 8.98
N ASN A 124 -1.85 -13.23 9.46
CA ASN A 124 -2.42 -13.69 10.71
C ASN A 124 -3.60 -14.66 10.55
N ALA A 125 -4.33 -14.64 9.43
CA ALA A 125 -5.48 -15.53 9.23
C ALA A 125 -5.14 -17.03 9.35
N PRO A 126 -3.96 -17.53 8.90
CA PRO A 126 -3.58 -18.93 9.11
C PRO A 126 -3.42 -19.28 10.59
N PHE A 127 -2.88 -18.36 11.40
CA PHE A 127 -2.71 -18.56 12.84
C PHE A 127 -4.05 -18.53 13.58
N ILE A 128 -4.99 -17.69 13.13
CA ILE A 128 -6.37 -17.71 13.65
C ILE A 128 -7.04 -19.05 13.32
N GLY A 129 -6.85 -19.57 12.10
CA GLY A 129 -7.34 -20.88 11.72
C GLY A 129 -6.70 -22.01 12.56
N LEU A 130 -5.40 -21.97 12.74
CA LEU A 130 -4.68 -22.93 13.61
C LEU A 130 -5.20 -22.86 15.06
N PHE A 131 -5.42 -21.68 15.59
CA PHE A 131 -6.02 -21.49 16.90
C PHE A 131 -7.41 -22.15 16.96
N GLY A 132 -8.22 -22.01 15.93
CA GLY A 132 -9.51 -22.70 15.82
C GLY A 132 -9.40 -24.22 15.88
N THR A 133 -8.37 -24.82 15.23
CA THR A 133 -8.15 -26.26 15.33
C THR A 133 -7.79 -26.71 16.74
N VAL A 134 -6.94 -25.95 17.43
CA VAL A 134 -6.56 -26.26 18.84
C VAL A 134 -7.80 -26.25 19.74
N LEU A 135 -8.66 -25.22 19.63
CA LEU A 135 -9.90 -25.15 20.40
C LEU A 135 -10.86 -26.30 20.07
N GLY A 136 -11.01 -26.65 18.80
CA GLY A 136 -11.88 -27.74 18.37
C GLY A 136 -11.41 -29.10 18.86
N ILE A 137 -10.08 -29.36 18.87
CA ILE A 137 -9.50 -30.59 19.40
C ILE A 137 -9.72 -30.66 20.92
N ILE A 138 -9.48 -29.58 21.65
CA ILE A 138 -9.71 -29.55 23.13
C ILE A 138 -11.19 -29.88 23.42
N LYS A 139 -12.11 -29.27 22.68
CA LYS A 139 -13.55 -29.55 22.82
C LYS A 139 -13.88 -31.03 22.53
N ALA A 140 -13.34 -31.59 21.42
CA ALA A 140 -13.58 -32.99 21.08
C ALA A 140 -13.16 -33.97 22.18
N PHE A 141 -12.02 -33.70 22.82
CA PHE A 141 -11.56 -34.51 23.96
C PHE A 141 -12.38 -34.27 25.25
N ALA A 142 -12.81 -33.05 25.50
CA ALA A 142 -13.71 -32.72 26.61
C ALA A 142 -15.06 -33.46 26.47
N ASP A 143 -15.64 -33.41 25.26
CA ASP A 143 -16.91 -34.11 24.95
C ASP A 143 -16.78 -35.65 25.15
N LEU A 144 -15.63 -36.24 24.79
CA LEU A 144 -15.34 -37.64 25.02
C LEU A 144 -15.28 -37.97 26.53
N SER A 145 -14.70 -37.07 27.33
CA SER A 145 -14.59 -37.31 28.79
C SER A 145 -15.93 -37.27 29.52
N HIS A 146 -16.89 -36.49 28.97
CA HIS A 146 -18.24 -36.37 29.53
C HIS A 146 -19.19 -37.46 29.03
N ASN A 147 -19.00 -37.95 27.79
CA ASN A 147 -19.86 -38.95 27.13
C ASN A 147 -19.11 -40.30 27.00
N GLN A 148 -19.11 -41.12 28.07
CA GLN A 148 -18.47 -42.45 28.07
C GLN A 148 -19.03 -43.43 27.01
N GLY A 149 -20.16 -43.12 26.35
CA GLY A 149 -20.77 -43.93 25.27
C GLY A 149 -20.45 -43.43 23.87
N GLY A 150 -19.81 -42.25 23.67
CA GLY A 150 -19.64 -41.64 22.36
C GLY A 150 -18.50 -42.22 21.49
N GLY A 151 -17.58 -42.92 22.08
CA GLY A 151 -16.51 -43.64 21.40
C GLY A 151 -15.61 -42.80 20.48
N ALA A 152 -14.80 -43.46 19.68
CA ALA A 152 -13.88 -42.84 18.72
C ALA A 152 -14.56 -41.96 17.66
N ALA A 153 -15.81 -42.27 17.28
CA ALA A 153 -16.56 -41.55 16.25
C ALA A 153 -16.81 -40.10 16.64
N THR A 154 -17.10 -39.78 17.89
CA THR A 154 -17.34 -38.41 18.38
C THR A 154 -16.06 -37.59 18.32
N VAL A 155 -14.93 -38.15 18.71
CA VAL A 155 -13.63 -37.49 18.62
C VAL A 155 -13.22 -37.23 17.16
N MET A 156 -13.39 -38.22 16.28
CA MET A 156 -13.09 -38.11 14.86
C MET A 156 -13.93 -36.99 14.19
N SER A 157 -15.21 -36.90 14.53
CA SER A 157 -16.10 -35.82 14.05
C SER A 157 -15.62 -34.44 14.54
N GLY A 158 -15.29 -34.32 15.83
CA GLY A 158 -14.80 -33.06 16.41
C GLY A 158 -13.47 -32.61 15.82
N ILE A 159 -12.51 -33.53 15.60
CA ILE A 159 -11.26 -33.23 14.92
C ILE A 159 -11.48 -32.82 13.48
N SER A 160 -12.36 -33.52 12.74
CA SER A 160 -12.69 -33.17 11.36
C SER A 160 -13.28 -31.75 11.27
N ALA A 161 -14.19 -31.39 12.15
CA ALA A 161 -14.75 -30.04 12.22
C ALA A 161 -13.68 -28.99 12.57
N ALA A 162 -12.75 -29.32 13.48
CA ALA A 162 -11.67 -28.43 13.84
C ALA A 162 -10.75 -28.11 12.63
N LEU A 163 -10.39 -29.09 11.82
CA LEU A 163 -9.52 -28.90 10.64
C LEU A 163 -10.10 -27.92 9.61
N VAL A 164 -11.41 -27.78 9.56
CA VAL A 164 -12.08 -26.80 8.68
C VAL A 164 -11.62 -25.37 9.02
N ALA A 165 -11.40 -25.05 10.30
CA ALA A 165 -10.94 -23.71 10.68
C ALA A 165 -9.58 -23.35 10.08
N THR A 166 -8.62 -24.27 10.04
CA THR A 166 -7.32 -24.03 9.38
C THR A 166 -7.48 -23.91 7.87
N ALA A 167 -8.30 -24.75 7.25
CA ALA A 167 -8.55 -24.67 5.80
C ALA A 167 -9.16 -23.31 5.42
N VAL A 168 -10.13 -22.82 6.19
CA VAL A 168 -10.73 -21.48 5.99
C VAL A 168 -9.71 -20.37 6.24
N GLY A 169 -8.88 -20.47 7.30
CA GLY A 169 -7.80 -19.52 7.56
C GLY A 169 -6.83 -19.37 6.39
N LEU A 170 -6.41 -20.48 5.79
CA LEU A 170 -5.57 -20.50 4.59
C LEU A 170 -6.31 -19.94 3.37
N MET A 171 -7.58 -20.28 3.20
CA MET A 171 -8.42 -19.75 2.11
C MET A 171 -8.56 -18.23 2.15
N VAL A 172 -8.59 -17.63 3.33
CA VAL A 172 -8.62 -16.16 3.50
C VAL A 172 -7.23 -15.55 3.28
N ALA A 173 -6.19 -16.19 3.80
CA ALA A 173 -4.82 -15.66 3.78
C ALA A 173 -4.22 -15.60 2.39
N ILE A 174 -4.35 -16.67 1.60
CA ILE A 174 -3.67 -16.77 0.30
C ILE A 174 -4.06 -15.65 -0.65
N PRO A 175 -5.36 -15.37 -0.91
CA PRO A 175 -5.77 -14.26 -1.76
C PRO A 175 -5.33 -12.90 -1.20
N ALA A 176 -5.38 -12.72 0.13
CA ALA A 176 -4.99 -11.48 0.79
C ALA A 176 -3.50 -11.15 0.57
N VAL A 177 -2.61 -12.14 0.72
CA VAL A 177 -1.16 -11.99 0.47
C VAL A 177 -0.88 -11.71 -1.00
N ILE A 178 -1.53 -12.43 -1.92
CA ILE A 178 -1.36 -12.20 -3.35
C ILE A 178 -1.76 -10.78 -3.72
N ALA A 179 -2.93 -10.34 -3.28
CA ALA A 179 -3.44 -9.01 -3.55
C ALA A 179 -2.54 -7.92 -2.93
N PHE A 180 -2.11 -8.09 -1.68
CA PHE A 180 -1.18 -7.20 -1.00
C PHE A 180 0.11 -7.01 -1.81
N ASN A 181 0.76 -8.10 -2.20
CA ASN A 181 2.02 -8.06 -2.97
C ASN A 181 1.83 -7.43 -4.35
N PHE A 182 0.71 -7.70 -5.01
CA PHE A 182 0.37 -7.10 -6.30
C PHE A 182 0.21 -5.59 -6.17
N PHE A 183 -0.63 -5.11 -5.24
CA PHE A 183 -0.86 -3.68 -5.04
C PHE A 183 0.40 -2.96 -4.55
N GLN A 184 1.16 -3.54 -3.63
CA GLN A 184 2.40 -2.95 -3.15
C GLN A 184 3.44 -2.80 -4.26
N THR A 185 3.52 -3.77 -5.18
CA THR A 185 4.39 -3.66 -6.35
C THR A 185 3.94 -2.54 -7.27
N ARG A 186 2.62 -2.37 -7.46
CA ARG A 186 2.06 -1.28 -8.26
C ARG A 186 2.33 0.09 -7.64
N VAL A 187 2.17 0.24 -6.33
CA VAL A 187 2.52 1.46 -5.59
C VAL A 187 3.99 1.81 -5.76
N ARG A 188 4.89 0.85 -5.55
CA ARG A 188 6.34 1.06 -5.73
C ARG A 188 6.70 1.51 -7.13
N ARG A 189 6.10 0.92 -8.17
CA ARG A 189 6.32 1.34 -9.56
C ARG A 189 5.83 2.77 -9.82
N THR A 190 4.68 3.14 -9.26
CA THR A 190 4.16 4.51 -9.39
C THR A 190 5.07 5.52 -8.69
N LEU A 191 5.51 5.24 -7.46
CA LEU A 191 6.44 6.12 -6.76
C LEU A 191 7.80 6.23 -7.46
N GLY A 192 8.30 5.16 -8.06
CA GLY A 192 9.52 5.21 -8.87
C GLY A 192 9.39 6.12 -10.10
N ARG A 193 8.22 6.14 -10.76
CA ARG A 193 7.96 7.10 -11.85
C ARG A 193 7.86 8.54 -11.35
N VAL A 194 7.23 8.75 -10.19
CA VAL A 194 7.20 10.05 -9.51
C VAL A 194 8.61 10.57 -9.24
N ASP A 195 9.50 9.70 -8.74
CA ASP A 195 10.90 10.08 -8.51
C ASP A 195 11.62 10.44 -9.80
N ALA A 196 11.41 9.68 -10.86
CA ALA A 196 12.01 9.99 -12.15
C ALA A 196 11.57 11.37 -12.68
N VAL A 197 10.28 11.73 -12.55
CA VAL A 197 9.78 13.07 -12.91
C VAL A 197 10.39 14.16 -12.02
N ALA A 198 10.49 13.92 -10.72
CA ALA A 198 11.07 14.88 -9.79
C ALA A 198 12.54 15.16 -10.13
N HIS A 199 13.34 14.13 -10.38
CA HIS A 199 14.74 14.29 -10.79
C HIS A 199 14.88 14.99 -12.14
N MET A 200 13.97 14.70 -13.07
CA MET A 200 13.95 15.37 -14.40
C MET A 200 13.71 16.88 -14.25
N ILE A 201 12.77 17.30 -13.42
CA ILE A 201 12.48 18.73 -13.17
C ILE A 201 13.67 19.39 -12.48
N LEU A 202 14.25 18.77 -11.45
CA LEU A 202 15.40 19.32 -10.72
C LEU A 202 16.61 19.50 -11.64
N SER A 203 16.92 18.52 -12.48
CA SER A 203 18.05 18.61 -13.41
C SER A 203 17.86 19.71 -14.45
N ALA A 204 16.64 19.87 -14.95
CA ALA A 204 16.31 20.89 -15.95
C ALA A 204 16.31 22.31 -15.36
N THR A 205 15.86 22.47 -14.11
CA THR A 205 15.81 23.78 -13.43
C THR A 205 17.15 24.21 -12.85
N ALA A 206 18.05 23.29 -12.52
CA ALA A 206 19.42 23.59 -12.11
C ALA A 206 20.21 24.29 -13.23
N GLY A 207 19.99 23.91 -14.50
CA GLY A 207 20.62 24.55 -15.67
C GLY A 207 20.16 26.01 -15.87
N ILE A 208 18.90 26.31 -15.62
CA ILE A 208 18.34 27.67 -15.79
C ILE A 208 19.01 28.67 -14.83
N LYS A 209 19.39 28.28 -13.64
CA LYS A 209 20.05 29.13 -12.65
C LYS A 209 21.50 29.39 -12.98
N SER A 210 22.20 28.43 -13.57
CA SER A 210 23.61 28.57 -13.98
C SER A 210 23.77 29.61 -15.11
N ASP A 211 22.85 29.66 -16.06
CA ASP A 211 22.89 30.63 -17.17
C ASP A 211 22.54 32.04 -16.71
N ALA A 212 21.69 32.21 -15.71
CA ALA A 212 21.36 33.51 -15.12
C ALA A 212 22.49 34.13 -14.30
N ASP A 213 23.25 33.30 -13.54
CA ASP A 213 24.41 33.75 -12.80
C ASP A 213 25.66 33.96 -13.69
N GLY A 214 25.76 33.21 -14.78
CA GLY A 214 26.85 33.36 -15.76
C GLY A 214 26.78 34.65 -16.61
N ALA A 215 25.58 35.24 -16.71
CA ALA A 215 25.36 36.48 -17.49
C ALA A 215 25.58 37.77 -16.69
N ALA A 216 25.88 37.68 -15.38
CA ALA A 216 25.96 38.84 -14.45
C ALA A 216 27.37 39.13 -13.88
N LEU A 217 28.43 39.07 -14.71
CA LEU A 217 29.70 39.65 -14.34
C LEU A 217 30.20 40.59 -15.44
N PRO A 218 29.91 41.90 -15.38
CA PRO A 218 30.72 42.86 -16.08
C PRO A 218 32.11 42.90 -15.38
N ALA A 219 33.17 42.75 -16.17
CA ALA A 219 34.52 42.91 -15.74
C ALA A 219 34.74 44.23 -15.00
N PRO A 220 35.55 44.30 -13.92
CA PRO A 220 35.93 45.58 -13.36
C PRO A 220 36.75 46.33 -14.39
N ALA A 221 36.24 47.50 -14.81
CA ALA A 221 36.98 48.44 -15.59
C ALA A 221 38.22 48.84 -14.79
N GLY A 222 39.36 48.50 -15.33
CA GLY A 222 40.61 49.07 -14.88
C GLY A 222 40.60 50.60 -15.08
N GLY A 223 40.97 51.28 -14.01
CA GLY A 223 41.19 52.73 -13.99
C GLY A 223 42.40 53.00 -13.11
N GLU A 224 43.42 53.39 -13.81
CA GLU A 224 44.55 54.21 -13.49
C GLU A 224 44.81 54.62 -12.00
#